data_070567f6248c3bbb3eed05f2f9a7ab4d
#
_entry.id   070567f6248c3bbb3eed05f2f9a7ab4d
#
_cell.length_a   1.000
_cell.length_b   1.000
_cell.length_c   1.000
_cell.angle_alpha   90.00
_cell.angle_beta   90.00
_cell.angle_gamma   90.00
#
_symmetry.space_group_name_H-M   'P 1'
#
loop_
_entity.id
_entity.type
_entity.pdbx_description
1 polymer ?
#
loop_
_entity_poly.entity_id
_entity_poly.type
_entity_poly.pdbx_seq_one_letter_code
_entity_poly.pdbx_strand_id
1 'polypeptide(L)'
;MSQESETSASMQPVTKRAAVAIIIDGDKFLSIKRSRTVRAPGKICFPGGGVEPGETVEQALVREMQEELGIAVRPIRFVWRSNSVRGFELNWWTAEIEDGEVITPDNNEVESFKWRTQSEVVSDPELLDSNADFFAAINRGEFEV
;
A
#
# COMPACT_ATOMS: atom_id res chain seq x y z
N MET A 1 -9.87 29.83 -10.86
CA MET A 1 -9.36 29.42 -10.40
C MET A 1 -9.19 28.70 -10.11
N SER A 2 -9.27 28.97 -10.71
CA SER A 2 -8.77 28.39 -10.29
C SER A 2 -8.52 27.85 -10.22
N GLN A 3 -8.23 27.94 -10.69
CA GLN A 3 -7.58 27.53 -10.38
C GLN A 3 -7.12 27.33 -10.17
N GLU A 4 -7.00 27.69 -10.64
CA GLU A 4 -6.24 27.55 -10.20
C GLU A 4 -5.86 27.34 -10.08
N SER A 5 -5.93 27.84 -10.46
CA SER A 5 -5.27 27.70 -10.08
C SER A 5 -4.91 27.46 -10.09
N GLU A 6 -4.61 27.61 -10.37
CA GLU A 6 -3.86 27.49 -10.07
C GLU A 6 -3.25 27.47 -9.98
N THR A 7 -3.26 27.94 -10.17
CA THR A 7 -2.39 27.96 -9.85
C THR A 7 -1.76 27.90 -9.55
N SER A 8 -1.62 28.35 -9.56
CA SER A 8 -0.87 28.26 -9.10
C SER A 8 -0.43 27.96 -8.65
N ALA A 9 -0.46 28.50 -8.71
CA ALA A 9 -0.05 28.15 -8.16
C ALA A 9 0.46 27.62 -7.67
N SER A 10 0.32 28.31 -7.03
CA SER A 10 0.92 27.79 -6.66
C SER A 10 1.21 26.72 -7.06
N MET A 11 1.72 27.02 -7.02
CA MET A 11 1.81 25.85 -7.77
C MET A 11 2.29 24.71 -6.96
N GLN A 12 1.39 23.85 -6.56
CA GLN A 12 1.68 22.60 -5.90
C GLN A 12 2.23 21.62 -6.93
N PRO A 13 3.27 20.84 -6.62
CA PRO A 13 3.64 19.71 -7.46
C PRO A 13 2.46 18.75 -7.63
N VAL A 14 2.33 18.14 -8.78
CA VAL A 14 1.30 17.12 -8.97
C VAL A 14 1.59 15.98 -7.99
N THR A 15 0.65 15.71 -7.10
CA THR A 15 0.78 14.62 -6.14
C THR A 15 0.55 13.30 -6.85
N LYS A 16 1.52 12.41 -6.78
CA LYS A 16 1.36 11.06 -7.28
C LYS A 16 0.53 10.26 -6.30
N ARG A 17 -0.31 9.37 -6.83
CA ARG A 17 -1.16 8.54 -6.00
C ARG A 17 -0.67 7.10 -6.01
N ALA A 18 -0.84 6.41 -4.90
CA ALA A 18 -0.54 5.00 -4.78
C ALA A 18 -1.68 4.28 -4.06
N ALA A 19 -1.83 3.01 -4.39
CA ALA A 19 -2.78 2.12 -3.75
C ALA A 19 -2.02 1.20 -2.80
N VAL A 20 -2.50 1.05 -1.57
CA VAL A 20 -1.91 0.14 -0.58
C VAL A 20 -2.99 -0.85 -0.18
N ALA A 21 -2.66 -2.14 -0.26
CA ALA A 21 -3.60 -3.22 0.03
C ALA A 21 -3.45 -3.69 1.47
N ILE A 22 -4.55 -3.60 2.22
CA ILE A 22 -4.64 -4.16 3.57
C ILE A 22 -5.36 -5.50 3.42
N ILE A 23 -4.59 -6.59 3.50
CA ILE A 23 -5.13 -7.94 3.34
C ILE A 23 -4.94 -8.65 4.68
N ILE A 24 -6.05 -9.11 5.26
CA ILE A 24 -6.07 -9.67 6.60
C ILE A 24 -6.62 -11.09 6.54
N ASP A 25 -5.97 -11.99 7.27
CA ASP A 25 -6.44 -13.34 7.48
C ASP A 25 -6.41 -13.58 9.00
N GLY A 26 -7.60 -13.62 9.61
CA GLY A 26 -7.72 -13.69 11.07
C GLY A 26 -7.18 -12.41 11.71
N ASP A 27 -6.14 -12.55 12.51
CA ASP A 27 -5.48 -11.42 13.17
C ASP A 27 -4.16 -11.03 12.48
N LYS A 28 -3.90 -11.57 11.29
CA LYS A 28 -2.62 -11.37 10.60
C LYS A 28 -2.79 -10.55 9.35
N PHE A 29 -1.81 -9.66 9.12
CA PHE A 29 -1.72 -8.84 7.93
C PHE A 29 -0.72 -9.44 6.96
N LEU A 30 -1.02 -9.34 5.68
CA LEU A 30 -0.06 -9.70 4.64
C LEU A 30 0.98 -8.60 4.52
N SER A 31 2.23 -8.91 4.83
CA SER A 31 3.35 -7.99 4.67
C SER A 31 4.34 -8.55 3.67
N ILE A 32 5.04 -7.67 2.98
CA ILE A 32 6.07 -8.06 2.02
C ILE A 32 7.40 -7.44 2.41
N LYS A 33 8.47 -8.10 1.95
CA LYS A 33 9.81 -7.54 2.01
C LYS A 33 10.18 -7.11 0.60
N ARG A 34 10.51 -5.83 0.44
CA ARG A 34 10.85 -5.25 -0.86
C ARG A 34 12.17 -5.82 -1.36
N SER A 35 12.25 -6.09 -2.66
CA SER A 35 13.47 -6.63 -3.25
C SER A 35 14.58 -5.57 -3.22
N ARG A 36 15.81 -6.01 -3.50
CA ARG A 36 16.97 -5.12 -3.47
C ARG A 36 17.06 -4.24 -4.71
N THR A 37 16.26 -4.51 -5.73
CA THR A 37 16.31 -3.80 -7.01
C THR A 37 15.25 -2.72 -7.15
N VAL A 38 14.39 -2.56 -6.15
CA VAL A 38 13.35 -1.52 -6.16
C VAL A 38 13.67 -0.45 -5.12
N ARG A 39 12.88 0.64 -5.15
CA ARG A 39 13.02 1.72 -4.18
C ARG A 39 12.75 1.19 -2.77
N ALA A 40 13.41 1.78 -1.76
CA ALA A 40 13.36 1.35 -0.37
C ALA A 40 13.67 -0.14 -0.24
N PRO A 41 14.87 -0.58 -0.71
CA PRO A 41 15.19 -2.01 -0.77
C PRO A 41 15.24 -2.64 0.63
N GLY A 42 14.73 -3.86 0.72
CA GLY A 42 14.75 -4.63 1.96
C GLY A 42 13.77 -4.18 3.03
N LYS A 43 13.00 -3.12 2.77
CA LYS A 43 12.02 -2.64 3.75
C LYS A 43 10.78 -3.54 3.76
N ILE A 44 10.11 -3.53 4.91
CA ILE A 44 8.86 -4.26 5.12
C ILE A 44 7.70 -3.31 4.96
N CYS A 45 6.69 -3.71 4.21
CA CYS A 45 5.49 -2.89 4.00
C CYS A 45 4.31 -3.76 3.56
N PHE A 46 3.14 -3.15 3.48
CA PHE A 46 2.01 -3.78 2.79
C PHE A 46 2.22 -3.70 1.28
N PRO A 47 1.69 -4.65 0.52
CA PRO A 47 1.83 -4.61 -0.94
C PRO A 47 1.01 -3.48 -1.54
N GLY A 48 1.46 -2.98 -2.69
CA GLY A 48 0.78 -1.91 -3.40
C GLY A 48 1.72 -1.22 -4.36
N GLY A 49 1.24 -0.16 -4.99
CA GLY A 49 2.07 0.58 -5.93
C GLY A 49 1.34 1.76 -6.54
N GLY A 50 1.99 2.41 -7.49
CA GLY A 50 1.50 3.64 -8.10
C GLY A 50 0.26 3.47 -8.95
N VAL A 51 -0.62 4.46 -8.89
CA VAL A 51 -1.79 4.54 -9.75
C VAL A 51 -1.33 5.15 -11.08
N GLU A 52 -1.65 4.48 -12.19
CA GLU A 52 -1.28 4.93 -13.51
C GLU A 52 -2.33 5.90 -14.07
N PRO A 53 -1.95 6.73 -15.06
CA PRO A 53 -2.93 7.62 -15.69
C PRO A 53 -4.14 6.84 -16.19
N GLY A 54 -5.33 7.35 -15.86
CA GLY A 54 -6.58 6.72 -16.28
C GLY A 54 -7.06 5.58 -15.40
N GLU A 55 -6.24 5.15 -14.41
CA GLU A 55 -6.68 4.12 -13.46
C GLU A 55 -7.38 4.74 -12.26
N THR A 56 -8.36 4.01 -11.72
CA THR A 56 -8.83 4.27 -10.37
C THR A 56 -7.86 3.63 -9.37
N VAL A 57 -7.95 4.04 -8.11
CA VAL A 57 -7.13 3.42 -7.05
C VAL A 57 -7.43 1.92 -6.96
N GLU A 58 -8.71 1.52 -7.06
CA GLU A 58 -9.09 0.11 -7.01
C GLU A 58 -8.48 -0.68 -8.16
N GLN A 59 -8.49 -0.11 -9.37
CA GLN A 59 -7.88 -0.77 -10.53
C GLN A 59 -6.38 -0.94 -10.34
N ALA A 60 -5.72 0.10 -9.82
CA ALA A 60 -4.28 0.04 -9.53
C ALA A 60 -3.97 -1.06 -8.50
N LEU A 61 -4.81 -1.15 -7.46
CA LEU A 61 -4.62 -2.16 -6.42
C LEU A 61 -4.70 -3.57 -7.01
N VAL A 62 -5.70 -3.83 -7.84
CA VAL A 62 -5.87 -5.14 -8.48
C VAL A 62 -4.67 -5.46 -9.38
N ARG A 63 -4.24 -4.50 -10.18
CA ARG A 63 -3.09 -4.67 -11.07
C ARG A 63 -1.81 -4.94 -10.30
N GLU A 64 -1.56 -4.15 -9.23
CA GLU A 64 -0.34 -4.30 -8.44
C GLU A 64 -0.28 -5.65 -7.73
N MET A 65 -1.41 -6.15 -7.24
CA MET A 65 -1.44 -7.47 -6.60
C MET A 65 -1.11 -8.57 -7.61
N GLN A 66 -1.57 -8.42 -8.84
CA GLN A 66 -1.23 -9.38 -9.88
C GLN A 66 0.26 -9.30 -10.22
N GLU A 67 0.79 -8.08 -10.35
CA GLU A 67 2.20 -7.89 -10.72
C GLU A 67 3.16 -8.33 -9.61
N GLU A 68 2.86 -7.97 -8.37
CA GLU A 68 3.77 -8.22 -7.26
C GLU A 68 3.66 -9.63 -6.68
N LEU A 69 2.45 -10.15 -6.60
CA LEU A 69 2.17 -11.38 -5.86
C LEU A 69 1.48 -12.46 -6.68
N GLY A 70 1.17 -12.18 -7.94
CA GLY A 70 0.53 -13.14 -8.83
C GLY A 70 -0.85 -13.57 -8.38
N ILE A 71 -1.58 -12.70 -7.68
CA ILE A 71 -2.90 -13.04 -7.14
C ILE A 71 -3.97 -12.10 -7.66
N ALA A 72 -5.18 -12.65 -7.82
CA ALA A 72 -6.37 -11.87 -8.04
C ALA A 72 -6.97 -11.49 -6.70
N VAL A 73 -7.30 -10.21 -6.54
CA VAL A 73 -7.91 -9.71 -5.31
C VAL A 73 -9.17 -8.92 -5.63
N ARG A 74 -10.01 -8.77 -4.61
CA ARG A 74 -11.21 -7.96 -4.69
C ARG A 74 -11.06 -6.80 -3.71
N PRO A 75 -10.99 -5.54 -4.18
CA PRO A 75 -10.99 -4.39 -3.26
C PRO A 75 -12.32 -4.33 -2.52
N ILE A 76 -12.28 -4.09 -1.22
CA ILE A 76 -13.47 -4.10 -0.36
C ILE A 76 -13.89 -2.68 -0.02
N ARG A 77 -13.02 -1.93 0.68
CA ARG A 77 -13.37 -0.56 1.04
C ARG A 77 -12.15 0.31 1.28
N PHE A 78 -12.31 1.59 1.04
CA PHE A 78 -11.33 2.62 1.41
C PHE A 78 -11.29 2.75 2.93
N VAL A 79 -10.09 2.86 3.49
CA VAL A 79 -9.87 2.93 4.94
C VAL A 79 -9.27 4.25 5.36
N TRP A 80 -8.20 4.69 4.67
CA TRP A 80 -7.42 5.83 5.14
C TRP A 80 -6.60 6.41 4.00
N ARG A 81 -6.26 7.69 4.15
CA ARG A 81 -5.39 8.37 3.20
C ARG A 81 -4.28 9.06 3.97
N SER A 82 -3.05 8.93 3.46
CA SER A 82 -1.90 9.58 4.07
C SER A 82 -0.98 10.07 2.97
N ASN A 83 0.03 10.84 3.37
CA ASN A 83 1.02 11.33 2.42
C ASN A 83 2.39 10.82 2.84
N SER A 84 3.14 10.30 1.87
CA SER A 84 4.51 9.89 2.12
C SER A 84 5.45 11.09 2.03
N VAL A 85 6.65 10.93 2.60
CA VAL A 85 7.67 11.98 2.53
C VAL A 85 8.12 12.25 1.09
N ARG A 86 7.83 11.34 0.16
CA ARG A 86 8.20 11.47 -1.25
C ARG A 86 7.11 12.12 -2.10
N GLY A 87 6.03 12.60 -1.48
CA GLY A 87 4.96 13.28 -2.19
C GLY A 87 3.92 12.36 -2.79
N PHE A 88 3.88 11.10 -2.38
CA PHE A 88 2.80 10.20 -2.77
C PHE A 88 1.60 10.35 -1.84
N GLU A 89 0.42 10.42 -2.43
CA GLU A 89 -0.83 10.27 -1.69
C GLU A 89 -1.11 8.77 -1.61
N LEU A 90 -1.08 8.23 -0.41
CA LEU A 90 -1.28 6.80 -0.19
C LEU A 90 -2.74 6.55 0.14
N ASN A 91 -3.37 5.67 -0.63
CA ASN A 91 -4.77 5.31 -0.47
C ASN A 91 -4.83 3.87 0.02
N TRP A 92 -5.26 3.70 1.27
CA TRP A 92 -5.24 2.43 1.98
C TRP A 92 -6.61 1.79 1.88
N TRP A 93 -6.66 0.61 1.27
CA TRP A 93 -7.89 -0.13 1.01
C TRP A 93 -7.80 -1.53 1.56
N THR A 94 -8.87 -2.01 2.18
CA THR A 94 -8.94 -3.43 2.48
C THR A 94 -9.24 -4.18 1.19
N ALA A 95 -8.72 -5.39 1.09
CA ALA A 95 -8.92 -6.25 -0.07
C ALA A 95 -8.92 -7.70 0.39
N GLU A 96 -9.57 -8.55 -0.40
CA GLU A 96 -9.63 -9.98 -0.15
C GLU A 96 -9.03 -10.71 -1.34
N ILE A 97 -8.28 -11.77 -1.04
CA ILE A 97 -7.72 -12.64 -2.07
C ILE A 97 -8.85 -13.55 -2.58
N GLU A 98 -8.97 -13.66 -3.91
CA GLU A 98 -9.99 -14.54 -4.50
C GLU A 98 -9.69 -16.00 -4.15
N ASP A 99 -10.75 -16.80 -4.09
CA ASP A 99 -10.64 -18.21 -3.72
C ASP A 99 -9.69 -18.95 -4.67
N GLY A 100 -8.86 -19.82 -4.10
CA GLY A 100 -7.96 -20.66 -4.88
C GLY A 100 -6.67 -20.01 -5.32
N GLU A 101 -6.49 -18.71 -5.08
CA GLU A 101 -5.26 -18.02 -5.46
C GLU A 101 -4.11 -18.40 -4.55
N VAL A 102 -2.92 -18.53 -5.12
CA VAL A 102 -1.69 -18.86 -4.38
C VAL A 102 -0.71 -17.72 -4.56
N ILE A 103 -0.25 -17.15 -3.45
CA ILE A 103 0.69 -16.02 -3.48
C ILE A 103 2.01 -16.48 -4.09
N THR A 104 2.41 -15.83 -5.18
CA THR A 104 3.63 -16.14 -5.93
C THR A 104 4.38 -14.83 -6.18
N PRO A 105 5.29 -14.45 -5.28
CA PRO A 105 6.00 -13.17 -5.42
C PRO A 105 6.81 -13.09 -6.71
N ASP A 106 6.76 -11.92 -7.34
CA ASP A 106 7.70 -11.58 -8.40
C ASP A 106 8.98 -11.09 -7.73
N ASN A 107 10.02 -11.91 -7.77
CA ASN A 107 11.25 -11.65 -7.04
C ASN A 107 11.99 -10.40 -7.49
N ASN A 108 11.65 -9.84 -8.66
CA ASN A 108 12.20 -8.56 -9.09
C ASN A 108 11.65 -7.40 -8.25
N GLU A 109 10.47 -7.56 -7.65
CA GLU A 109 9.83 -6.50 -6.87
C GLU A 109 9.69 -6.88 -5.40
N VAL A 110 9.39 -8.14 -5.11
CA VAL A 110 9.10 -8.64 -3.77
C VAL A 110 10.00 -9.81 -3.47
N GLU A 111 10.84 -9.67 -2.46
CA GLU A 111 11.75 -10.75 -2.07
C GLU A 111 10.98 -11.88 -1.39
N SER A 112 10.04 -11.55 -0.51
CA SER A 112 9.28 -12.53 0.25
C SER A 112 8.02 -11.90 0.83
N PHE A 113 7.14 -12.73 1.38
CA PHE A 113 5.94 -12.27 2.07
C PHE A 113 5.76 -13.05 3.37
N LYS A 114 5.03 -12.44 4.31
CA LYS A 114 4.68 -13.09 5.58
C LYS A 114 3.33 -12.61 6.05
N TRP A 115 2.63 -13.52 6.72
CA TRP A 115 1.42 -13.18 7.47
C TRP A 115 1.83 -12.92 8.91
N ARG A 116 1.59 -11.71 9.41
CA ARG A 116 2.04 -11.31 10.73
C ARG A 116 0.99 -10.49 11.46
N THR A 117 0.96 -10.62 12.78
CA THR A 117 0.10 -9.77 13.61
C THR A 117 0.62 -8.34 13.59
N GLN A 118 -0.24 -7.40 14.01
CA GLN A 118 0.18 -5.99 14.12
C GLN A 118 1.43 -5.86 14.98
N SER A 119 1.43 -6.54 16.13
CA SER A 119 2.55 -6.49 17.07
C SER A 119 3.86 -6.95 16.42
N GLU A 120 3.80 -8.01 15.62
CA GLU A 120 4.97 -8.52 14.92
C GLU A 120 5.48 -7.53 13.87
N VAL A 121 4.55 -6.94 13.11
CA VAL A 121 4.93 -6.00 12.04
C VAL A 121 5.55 -4.73 12.62
N VAL A 122 4.92 -4.14 13.64
CA VAL A 122 5.43 -2.88 14.21
C VAL A 122 6.75 -3.05 14.94
N SER A 123 7.09 -4.28 15.33
CA SER A 123 8.35 -4.57 15.98
C SER A 123 9.51 -4.74 15.01
N ASP A 124 9.23 -4.79 13.71
CA ASP A 124 10.27 -5.00 12.71
C ASP A 124 11.01 -3.68 12.46
N PRO A 125 12.33 -3.64 12.69
CA PRO A 125 13.10 -2.40 12.50
C PRO A 125 13.16 -1.95 11.04
N GLU A 126 12.81 -2.82 10.08
CA GLU A 126 12.80 -2.49 8.66
C GLU A 126 11.43 -2.03 8.17
N LEU A 127 10.46 -1.87 9.06
CA LEU A 127 9.13 -1.41 8.67
C LEU A 127 9.21 -0.01 8.06
N LEU A 128 8.60 0.16 6.89
CA LEU A 128 8.56 1.43 6.19
C LEU A 128 7.77 2.45 7.03
N ASP A 129 8.25 3.69 7.09
CA ASP A 129 7.67 4.73 7.95
C ASP A 129 6.18 4.96 7.67
N SER A 130 5.78 4.95 6.40
CA SER A 130 4.36 5.12 6.05
C SER A 130 3.49 4.03 6.65
N ASN A 131 4.02 2.81 6.79
CA ASN A 131 3.29 1.69 7.39
C ASN A 131 3.28 1.80 8.91
N ALA A 132 4.35 2.32 9.51
CA ALA A 132 4.34 2.64 10.94
C ALA A 132 3.27 3.68 11.24
N ASP A 133 3.13 4.70 10.37
CA ASP A 133 2.10 5.73 10.51
C ASP A 133 0.69 5.13 10.45
N PHE A 134 0.48 4.14 9.60
CA PHE A 134 -0.80 3.45 9.49
C PHE A 134 -1.20 2.81 10.83
N PHE A 135 -0.28 2.07 11.43
CA PHE A 135 -0.56 1.41 12.70
C PHE A 135 -0.72 2.42 13.84
N ALA A 136 0.02 3.51 13.81
CA ALA A 136 -0.14 4.58 14.78
C ALA A 136 -1.54 5.20 14.68
N ALA A 137 -2.05 5.37 13.46
CA ALA A 137 -3.39 5.90 13.23
C ALA A 137 -4.47 4.95 13.76
N ILE A 138 -4.31 3.64 13.55
CA ILE A 138 -5.21 2.63 14.14
C ILE A 138 -5.23 2.80 15.66
N ASN A 139 -4.06 2.90 16.28
CA ASN A 139 -3.95 2.98 17.73
C ASN A 139 -4.58 4.27 18.29
N ARG A 140 -4.63 5.34 17.48
CA ARG A 140 -5.31 6.57 17.85
C ARG A 140 -6.83 6.50 17.60
N GLY A 141 -7.33 5.40 17.03
CA GLY A 141 -8.74 5.25 16.74
C GLY A 141 -9.24 6.02 15.54
N GLU A 142 -8.35 6.39 14.61
CA GLU A 142 -8.75 7.16 13.44
C GLU A 142 -9.60 6.36 12.46
N PHE A 143 -9.42 5.04 12.44
CA PHE A 143 -10.21 4.14 11.59
C PHE A 143 -10.08 2.71 12.11
N GLU A 144 -10.91 1.83 11.57
CA GLU A 144 -10.86 0.39 11.84
C GLU A 144 -10.68 -0.36 10.54
N VAL A 145 -10.11 -1.52 10.61
CA VAL A 145 -9.88 -2.38 9.44
C VAL A 145 -10.68 -3.67 9.53
#